data_b059a5a413fc54884dfad673df1a7777
#
_entry.id   b059a5a413fc54884dfad673df1a7777
#
_cell.length_a   1.000
_cell.length_b   1.000
_cell.length_c   1.000
_cell.angle_alpha   90.00
_cell.angle_beta   90.00
_cell.angle_gamma   90.00
#
_symmetry.space_group_name_H-M   'P 1'
#
loop_
_entity.id
_entity.type
_entity.pdbx_description
1 polymer ?
#
loop_
_entity_poly.entity_id
_entity_poly.type
_entity_poly.pdbx_seq_one_letter_code
_entity_poly.pdbx_strand_id
1 'polypeptide(L)'
;MTEFTIVDENPWKKSLVLSLVILVIGILLAVGGQGSLKIVLMISGALILLVSILMLLGSVSTASPLGIIICAIGIILGIALIAAPNFFSDIMMIVLAVVVIMMGLGMLLGGTATGSGPMMIVGMVIAVIMIAAGVLALLNPKETADVIMIIIGVMLIISGALGVYRALEARN
;
A
#
# COMPACT_ATOMS: atom_id res chain seq x y z
N MET A 1 -31.48 -14.35 18.67
CA MET A 1 -30.03 -14.31 18.52
C MET A 1 -29.67 -15.35 17.46
N THR A 2 -29.61 -14.95 16.22
CA THR A 2 -29.15 -15.82 15.11
C THR A 2 -27.67 -15.68 15.01
N GLU A 3 -26.94 -16.62 15.61
CA GLU A 3 -25.52 -16.82 15.31
C GLU A 3 -25.38 -17.07 13.81
N PHE A 4 -24.78 -16.13 13.13
CA PHE A 4 -24.28 -16.32 11.79
C PHE A 4 -23.02 -17.20 11.92
N THR A 5 -23.23 -18.48 12.13
CA THR A 5 -22.19 -19.50 11.96
C THR A 5 -21.82 -19.48 10.49
N ILE A 6 -20.78 -18.71 10.18
CA ILE A 6 -20.10 -18.81 8.90
C ILE A 6 -19.49 -20.20 8.86
N VAL A 7 -20.26 -21.06 8.21
CA VAL A 7 -19.98 -22.42 7.78
C VAL A 7 -18.49 -22.69 7.62
N ASP A 8 -18.11 -23.80 8.23
CA ASP A 8 -16.92 -24.61 8.07
C ASP A 8 -16.39 -24.61 6.63
N GLU A 9 -15.75 -23.52 6.23
CA GLU A 9 -15.15 -23.42 4.91
C GLU A 9 -13.78 -24.07 4.98
N ASN A 10 -13.63 -25.17 4.28
CA ASN A 10 -12.38 -25.86 4.05
C ASN A 10 -11.22 -24.87 3.90
N PRO A 11 -10.17 -24.97 4.73
CA PRO A 11 -9.09 -23.97 4.79
C PRO A 11 -8.40 -23.77 3.43
N TRP A 12 -8.36 -24.81 2.58
CA TRP A 12 -7.79 -24.72 1.24
C TRP A 12 -8.62 -23.84 0.29
N LYS A 13 -9.96 -23.81 0.42
CA LYS A 13 -10.83 -22.94 -0.40
C LYS A 13 -10.61 -21.46 -0.07
N LYS A 14 -10.49 -21.12 1.22
CA LYS A 14 -10.18 -19.73 1.65
C LYS A 14 -8.81 -19.29 1.12
N SER A 15 -7.81 -20.15 1.24
CA SER A 15 -6.48 -19.87 0.73
C SER A 15 -6.48 -19.70 -0.79
N LEU A 16 -7.24 -20.53 -1.52
CA LEU A 16 -7.35 -20.45 -2.97
C LEU A 16 -8.04 -19.15 -3.43
N VAL A 17 -9.17 -18.80 -2.80
CA VAL A 17 -9.89 -17.55 -3.12
C VAL A 17 -9.01 -16.33 -2.83
N LEU A 18 -8.35 -16.29 -1.66
CA LEU A 18 -7.45 -15.20 -1.30
C LEU A 18 -6.30 -15.05 -2.29
N SER A 19 -5.66 -16.17 -2.67
CA SER A 19 -4.55 -16.18 -3.62
C SER A 19 -4.98 -15.74 -5.02
N LEU A 20 -6.20 -16.12 -5.44
CA LEU A 20 -6.77 -15.69 -6.71
C LEU A 20 -7.08 -14.19 -6.71
N VAL A 21 -7.59 -13.66 -5.62
CA VAL A 21 -7.83 -12.22 -5.46
C VAL A 21 -6.50 -11.45 -5.51
N ILE A 22 -5.45 -11.91 -4.82
CA ILE A 22 -4.12 -11.31 -4.86
C ILE A 22 -3.55 -11.31 -6.27
N LEU A 23 -3.73 -12.41 -7.01
CA LEU A 23 -3.27 -12.54 -8.38
C LEU A 23 -3.98 -11.55 -9.31
N VAL A 24 -5.31 -11.43 -9.22
CA VAL A 24 -6.10 -10.48 -10.01
C VAL A 24 -5.69 -9.04 -9.70
N ILE A 25 -5.52 -8.70 -8.42
CA ILE A 25 -5.05 -7.37 -8.00
C ILE A 25 -3.64 -7.10 -8.55
N GLY A 26 -2.75 -8.10 -8.52
CA GLY A 26 -1.41 -7.99 -9.08
C GLY A 26 -1.43 -7.68 -10.58
N ILE A 27 -2.27 -8.36 -11.35
CA ILE A 27 -2.44 -8.10 -12.79
C ILE A 27 -2.98 -6.69 -13.03
N LEU A 28 -4.00 -6.28 -12.28
CA LEU A 28 -4.58 -4.93 -12.41
C LEU A 28 -3.54 -3.83 -12.11
N LEU A 29 -2.72 -4.02 -11.08
CA LEU A 29 -1.64 -3.09 -10.73
C LEU A 29 -0.53 -3.06 -11.79
N ALA A 30 -0.11 -4.22 -12.30
CA ALA A 30 0.95 -4.31 -13.31
C ALA A 30 0.54 -3.69 -14.65
N VAL A 31 -0.73 -3.86 -15.06
CA VAL A 31 -1.23 -3.33 -16.34
C VAL A 31 -1.65 -1.85 -16.23
N GLY A 32 -2.21 -1.46 -15.08
CA GLY A 32 -2.78 -0.13 -14.88
C GLY A 32 -1.77 0.95 -14.49
N GLY A 33 -0.57 0.60 -14.02
CA GLY A 33 0.45 1.57 -13.61
C GLY A 33 -0.10 2.66 -12.68
N GLN A 34 0.18 3.92 -13.00
CA GLN A 34 -0.32 5.09 -12.25
C GLN A 34 -1.86 5.19 -12.23
N GLY A 35 -2.54 4.66 -13.25
CA GLY A 35 -4.00 4.61 -13.28
C GLY A 35 -4.57 3.75 -12.15
N SER A 36 -3.90 2.65 -11.81
CA SER A 36 -4.28 1.79 -10.69
C SER A 36 -4.13 2.48 -9.34
N LEU A 37 -3.07 3.27 -9.13
CA LEU A 37 -2.89 4.06 -7.91
C LEU A 37 -4.04 5.05 -7.71
N LYS A 38 -4.46 5.70 -8.79
CA LYS A 38 -5.59 6.63 -8.79
C LYS A 38 -6.90 5.95 -8.37
N ILE A 39 -7.18 4.77 -8.92
CA ILE A 39 -8.35 3.96 -8.57
C ILE A 39 -8.30 3.55 -7.10
N VAL A 40 -7.15 3.09 -6.62
CA VAL A 40 -6.95 2.72 -5.21
C VAL A 40 -7.19 3.92 -4.28
N LEU A 41 -6.68 5.11 -4.63
CA LEU A 41 -6.92 6.34 -3.87
C LEU A 41 -8.39 6.74 -3.86
N MET A 42 -9.09 6.63 -4.99
CA MET A 42 -10.53 6.90 -5.07
C MET A 42 -11.34 5.93 -4.20
N ILE A 43 -11.05 4.63 -4.28
CA ILE A 43 -11.72 3.61 -3.46
C ILE A 43 -11.43 3.83 -1.98
N SER A 44 -10.18 4.12 -1.62
CA SER A 44 -9.79 4.42 -0.24
C SER A 44 -10.49 5.68 0.27
N GLY A 45 -10.58 6.73 -0.55
CA GLY A 45 -11.32 7.94 -0.23
C GLY A 45 -12.80 7.69 0.02
N ALA A 46 -13.43 6.85 -0.81
CA ALA A 46 -14.83 6.47 -0.64
C ALA A 46 -15.06 5.66 0.65
N LEU A 47 -14.15 4.73 0.98
CA LEU A 47 -14.20 3.96 2.23
C LEU A 47 -14.03 4.86 3.45
N ILE A 48 -13.04 5.77 3.44
CA ILE A 48 -12.81 6.73 4.53
C ILE A 48 -14.05 7.60 4.72
N LEU A 49 -14.64 8.10 3.64
CA LEU A 49 -15.85 8.91 3.68
C LEU A 49 -17.02 8.13 4.30
N LEU A 50 -17.25 6.91 3.86
CA LEU A 50 -18.30 6.05 4.37
C LEU A 50 -18.12 5.76 5.87
N VAL A 51 -16.92 5.35 6.28
CA VAL A 51 -16.61 5.08 7.69
C VAL A 51 -16.77 6.35 8.54
N SER A 52 -16.29 7.50 8.04
CA SER A 52 -16.41 8.79 8.76
C SER A 52 -17.86 9.21 8.95
N ILE A 53 -18.72 8.99 7.93
CA ILE A 53 -20.17 9.27 8.06
C ILE A 53 -20.80 8.34 9.10
N LEU A 54 -20.51 7.04 9.07
CA LEU A 54 -21.03 6.08 10.05
C LEU A 54 -20.57 6.41 11.47
N MET A 55 -19.30 6.76 11.64
CA MET A 55 -18.77 7.20 12.94
C MET A 55 -19.40 8.50 13.42
N LEU A 56 -19.68 9.44 12.50
CA LEU A 56 -20.33 10.70 12.85
C LEU A 56 -21.71 10.46 13.44
N LEU A 57 -22.50 9.55 12.85
CA LEU A 57 -23.82 9.17 13.38
C LEU A 57 -23.73 8.61 14.80
N GLY A 58 -22.70 7.78 15.07
CA GLY A 58 -22.43 7.27 16.42
C GLY A 58 -21.93 8.34 17.39
N SER A 59 -21.05 9.23 16.95
CA SER A 59 -20.48 10.29 17.79
C SER A 59 -21.48 11.36 18.18
N VAL A 60 -22.45 11.65 17.33
CA VAL A 60 -23.54 12.59 17.63
C VAL A 60 -24.43 12.02 18.74
N SER A 61 -24.70 10.72 18.74
CA SER A 61 -25.51 10.08 19.80
C SER A 61 -24.81 10.01 21.16
N THR A 62 -23.47 9.97 21.18
CA THR A 62 -22.65 9.95 22.42
C THR A 62 -22.15 11.34 22.85
N ALA A 63 -22.47 12.41 22.11
CA ALA A 63 -22.09 13.79 22.38
C ALA A 63 -20.57 13.99 22.64
N SER A 64 -19.70 13.23 21.93
CA SER A 64 -18.25 13.34 22.10
C SER A 64 -17.66 14.37 21.12
N PRO A 65 -17.16 15.53 21.59
CA PRO A 65 -16.66 16.60 20.73
C PRO A 65 -15.43 16.16 19.92
N LEU A 66 -14.55 15.37 20.50
CA LEU A 66 -13.37 14.80 19.80
C LEU A 66 -13.77 13.87 18.66
N GLY A 67 -14.80 13.02 18.85
CA GLY A 67 -15.31 12.14 17.82
C GLY A 67 -15.84 12.90 16.62
N ILE A 68 -16.57 13.98 16.85
CA ILE A 68 -17.14 14.84 15.79
C ILE A 68 -16.01 15.48 14.97
N ILE A 69 -14.96 16.00 15.62
CA ILE A 69 -13.81 16.63 14.95
C ILE A 69 -13.08 15.60 14.06
N ILE A 70 -12.82 14.40 14.57
CA ILE A 70 -12.14 13.34 13.80
C ILE A 70 -12.97 12.93 12.60
N CYS A 71 -14.29 12.80 12.76
CA CYS A 71 -15.19 12.45 11.65
C CYS A 71 -15.25 13.57 10.60
N ALA A 72 -15.27 14.85 11.01
CA ALA A 72 -15.26 15.99 10.09
C ALA A 72 -13.97 16.01 9.26
N ILE A 73 -12.81 15.79 9.89
CA ILE A 73 -11.52 15.68 9.20
C ILE A 73 -11.54 14.49 8.22
N GLY A 74 -12.07 13.34 8.62
CA GLY A 74 -12.18 12.16 7.77
C GLY A 74 -13.08 12.39 6.55
N ILE A 75 -14.20 13.09 6.70
CA ILE A 75 -15.08 13.45 5.59
C ILE A 75 -14.37 14.37 4.60
N ILE A 76 -13.72 15.43 5.11
CA ILE A 76 -12.97 16.38 4.26
C ILE A 76 -11.86 15.63 3.49
N LEU A 77 -11.12 14.76 4.17
CA LEU A 77 -10.03 13.98 3.58
C LEU A 77 -10.56 12.97 2.55
N GLY A 78 -11.67 12.28 2.83
CA GLY A 78 -12.31 11.36 1.91
C GLY A 78 -12.79 12.07 0.62
N ILE A 79 -13.42 13.23 0.76
CA ILE A 79 -13.84 14.05 -0.39
C ILE A 79 -12.62 14.53 -1.19
N ALA A 80 -11.57 14.99 -0.51
CA ALA A 80 -10.36 15.49 -1.14
C ALA A 80 -9.63 14.40 -1.94
N LEU A 81 -9.56 13.16 -1.41
CA LEU A 81 -8.98 12.00 -2.11
C LEU A 81 -9.76 11.63 -3.38
N ILE A 82 -11.09 11.77 -3.36
CA ILE A 82 -11.94 11.49 -4.52
C ILE A 82 -11.85 12.63 -5.55
N ALA A 83 -11.86 13.90 -5.10
CA ALA A 83 -11.86 15.06 -5.97
C ALA A 83 -10.52 15.32 -6.66
N ALA A 84 -9.40 15.06 -5.97
CA ALA A 84 -8.06 15.36 -6.47
C ALA A 84 -7.07 14.18 -6.26
N PRO A 85 -7.35 12.98 -6.81
CA PRO A 85 -6.52 11.80 -6.59
C PRO A 85 -5.10 11.97 -7.15
N ASN A 86 -4.91 12.75 -8.22
CA ASN A 86 -3.60 13.03 -8.79
C ASN A 86 -2.70 13.81 -7.83
N PHE A 87 -3.27 14.83 -7.18
CA PHE A 87 -2.55 15.64 -6.20
C PHE A 87 -2.06 14.80 -5.01
N PHE A 88 -2.92 13.92 -4.49
CA PHE A 88 -2.55 13.01 -3.41
C PHE A 88 -1.54 11.96 -3.86
N SER A 89 -1.66 11.44 -5.08
CA SER A 89 -0.68 10.54 -5.67
C SER A 89 0.70 11.18 -5.74
N ASP A 90 0.79 12.42 -6.25
CA ASP A 90 2.05 13.13 -6.40
C ASP A 90 2.69 13.43 -5.02
N ILE A 91 1.90 13.89 -4.04
CA ILE A 91 2.39 14.10 -2.66
C ILE A 91 2.88 12.79 -2.05
N MET A 92 2.12 11.70 -2.18
CA MET A 92 2.48 10.41 -1.62
C MET A 92 3.81 9.91 -2.20
N MET A 93 4.04 10.13 -3.50
CA MET A 93 5.30 9.78 -4.16
C MET A 93 6.47 10.64 -3.69
N ILE A 94 6.26 11.95 -3.49
CA ILE A 94 7.28 12.84 -2.93
C ILE A 94 7.67 12.40 -1.51
N VAL A 95 6.67 12.12 -0.66
CA VAL A 95 6.92 11.64 0.70
C VAL A 95 7.69 10.32 0.69
N LEU A 96 7.28 9.36 -0.17
CA LEU A 96 7.96 8.09 -0.33
C LEU A 96 9.42 8.30 -0.77
N ALA A 97 9.66 9.18 -1.74
CA ALA A 97 11.00 9.49 -2.24
C ALA A 97 11.90 10.06 -1.12
N VAL A 98 11.37 10.99 -0.32
CA VAL A 98 12.10 11.55 0.83
C VAL A 98 12.43 10.45 1.86
N VAL A 99 11.48 9.58 2.17
CA VAL A 99 11.71 8.44 3.09
C VAL A 99 12.80 7.51 2.56
N VAL A 100 12.77 7.17 1.26
CA VAL A 100 13.79 6.32 0.63
C VAL A 100 15.17 6.96 0.68
N ILE A 101 15.27 8.29 0.42
CA ILE A 101 16.53 9.03 0.56
C ILE A 101 17.02 9.00 2.01
N MET A 102 16.15 9.25 2.98
CA MET A 102 16.51 9.20 4.40
C MET A 102 16.97 7.81 4.84
N MET A 103 16.31 6.75 4.36
CA MET A 103 16.73 5.37 4.60
C MET A 103 18.11 5.09 3.97
N GLY A 104 18.34 5.52 2.73
CA GLY A 104 19.65 5.39 2.08
C GLY A 104 20.75 6.14 2.83
N LEU A 105 20.50 7.36 3.27
CA LEU A 105 21.43 8.13 4.11
C LEU A 105 21.68 7.44 5.45
N GLY A 106 20.63 6.93 6.11
CA GLY A 106 20.74 6.18 7.35
C GLY A 106 21.61 4.94 7.20
N MET A 107 21.47 4.18 6.09
CA MET A 107 22.33 3.04 5.77
C MET A 107 23.76 3.46 5.50
N LEU A 108 23.97 4.60 4.81
CA LEU A 108 25.32 5.11 4.52
C LEU A 108 26.05 5.51 5.81
N LEU A 109 25.36 6.20 6.72
CA LEU A 109 25.92 6.66 7.98
C LEU A 109 26.05 5.53 9.01
N GLY A 110 25.06 4.63 9.08
CA GLY A 110 25.04 3.50 10.01
C GLY A 110 25.92 2.35 9.57
N GLY A 111 26.03 2.07 8.28
CA GLY A 111 26.87 1.01 7.74
C GLY A 111 28.37 1.25 7.95
N THR A 112 28.80 2.51 8.05
CA THR A 112 30.17 2.87 8.41
C THR A 112 30.50 2.62 9.88
N ALA A 113 29.47 2.55 10.76
CA ALA A 113 29.64 2.42 12.20
C ALA A 113 29.64 0.96 12.70
N THR A 114 29.07 0.01 11.95
CA THR A 114 28.76 -1.34 12.47
C THR A 114 29.41 -2.52 11.74
N GLY A 115 30.21 -2.31 10.68
CA GLY A 115 30.75 -3.43 9.91
C GLY A 115 32.10 -3.20 9.29
N SER A 116 33.02 -4.13 9.50
CA SER A 116 34.26 -4.26 8.72
C SER A 116 34.13 -5.50 7.82
N GLY A 117 34.25 -5.34 6.51
CA GLY A 117 34.27 -6.46 5.59
C GLY A 117 33.40 -6.31 4.34
N PRO A 118 33.24 -7.35 3.52
CA PRO A 118 32.52 -7.29 2.25
C PRO A 118 31.04 -6.90 2.38
N MET A 119 30.42 -7.16 3.51
CA MET A 119 29.02 -6.73 3.82
C MET A 119 28.87 -5.22 3.89
N MET A 120 29.88 -4.49 4.35
CA MET A 120 29.89 -3.02 4.38
C MET A 120 29.85 -2.43 2.97
N ILE A 121 30.60 -3.01 2.03
CA ILE A 121 30.63 -2.57 0.64
C ILE A 121 29.27 -2.78 -0.03
N VAL A 122 28.66 -3.94 0.21
CA VAL A 122 27.30 -4.23 -0.30
C VAL A 122 26.27 -3.24 0.26
N GLY A 123 26.32 -2.95 1.56
CA GLY A 123 25.47 -1.95 2.20
C GLY A 123 25.63 -0.55 1.61
N MET A 124 26.88 -0.12 1.37
CA MET A 124 27.17 1.17 0.72
C MET A 124 26.60 1.24 -0.70
N VAL A 125 26.76 0.20 -1.49
CA VAL A 125 26.22 0.16 -2.87
C VAL A 125 24.72 0.25 -2.85
N ILE A 126 24.05 -0.50 -1.97
CA ILE A 126 22.58 -0.45 -1.80
C ILE A 126 22.15 0.95 -1.36
N ALA A 127 22.84 1.56 -0.39
CA ALA A 127 22.51 2.90 0.08
C ALA A 127 22.62 3.96 -1.03
N VAL A 128 23.65 3.91 -1.86
CA VAL A 128 23.82 4.81 -3.01
C VAL A 128 22.70 4.61 -4.03
N ILE A 129 22.34 3.35 -4.33
CA ILE A 129 21.25 3.02 -5.25
C ILE A 129 19.93 3.57 -4.70
N MET A 130 19.66 3.43 -3.39
CA MET A 130 18.44 3.96 -2.75
C MET A 130 18.38 5.49 -2.84
N ILE A 131 19.48 6.18 -2.56
CA ILE A 131 19.53 7.64 -2.67
C ILE A 131 19.29 8.07 -4.12
N ALA A 132 19.94 7.44 -5.09
CA ALA A 132 19.75 7.74 -6.51
C ALA A 132 18.31 7.50 -6.96
N ALA A 133 17.71 6.37 -6.56
CA ALA A 133 16.31 6.04 -6.84
C ALA A 133 15.34 7.06 -6.21
N GLY A 134 15.58 7.49 -4.97
CA GLY A 134 14.78 8.51 -4.31
C GLY A 134 14.89 9.88 -4.98
N VAL A 135 16.09 10.28 -5.43
CA VAL A 135 16.27 11.53 -6.18
C VAL A 135 15.55 11.46 -7.54
N LEU A 136 15.66 10.35 -8.26
CA LEU A 136 14.90 10.16 -9.51
C LEU A 136 13.39 10.22 -9.29
N ALA A 137 12.91 9.65 -8.18
CA ALA A 137 11.50 9.73 -7.82
C ALA A 137 11.02 11.16 -7.50
N LEU A 138 11.89 12.02 -6.96
CA LEU A 138 11.58 13.45 -6.76
C LEU A 138 11.52 14.22 -8.08
N LEU A 139 12.40 13.87 -9.04
CA LEU A 139 12.46 14.54 -10.33
C LEU A 139 11.28 14.15 -11.24
N ASN A 140 10.88 12.88 -11.22
CA ASN A 140 9.82 12.33 -12.07
C ASN A 140 8.86 11.44 -11.25
N PRO A 141 8.00 12.02 -10.37
CA PRO A 141 7.15 11.25 -9.48
C PRO A 141 6.16 10.35 -10.23
N LYS A 142 5.69 10.78 -11.41
CA LYS A 142 4.72 10.01 -12.22
C LYS A 142 5.33 8.75 -12.82
N GLU A 143 6.48 8.88 -13.49
CA GLU A 143 7.17 7.73 -14.09
C GLU A 143 7.63 6.74 -13.02
N THR A 144 8.10 7.25 -11.88
CA THR A 144 8.50 6.41 -10.75
C THR A 144 7.31 5.66 -10.15
N ALA A 145 6.13 6.31 -10.07
CA ALA A 145 4.90 5.65 -9.64
C ALA A 145 4.55 4.47 -10.54
N ASP A 146 4.64 4.63 -11.86
CA ASP A 146 4.38 3.55 -12.81
C ASP A 146 5.33 2.36 -12.60
N VAL A 147 6.62 2.62 -12.49
CA VAL A 147 7.63 1.58 -12.25
C VAL A 147 7.38 0.83 -10.94
N ILE A 148 7.09 1.57 -9.85
CA ILE A 148 6.81 0.96 -8.55
C ILE A 148 5.54 0.10 -8.62
N MET A 149 4.48 0.59 -9.27
CA MET A 149 3.23 -0.18 -9.41
C MET A 149 3.43 -1.45 -10.24
N ILE A 150 4.23 -1.40 -11.29
CA ILE A 150 4.59 -2.59 -12.08
C ILE A 150 5.36 -3.60 -11.22
N ILE A 151 6.35 -3.15 -10.45
CA ILE A 151 7.14 -4.03 -9.58
C ILE A 151 6.25 -4.69 -8.52
N ILE A 152 5.41 -3.91 -7.84
CA ILE A 152 4.47 -4.42 -6.84
C ILE A 152 3.48 -5.40 -7.50
N GLY A 153 2.94 -5.04 -8.66
CA GLY A 153 2.04 -5.89 -9.43
C GLY A 153 2.68 -7.25 -9.78
N VAL A 154 3.91 -7.25 -10.28
CA VAL A 154 4.65 -8.48 -10.59
C VAL A 154 4.89 -9.32 -9.33
N MET A 155 5.29 -8.70 -8.21
CA MET A 155 5.46 -9.42 -6.93
C MET A 155 4.15 -10.05 -6.46
N LEU A 156 3.02 -9.34 -6.59
CA LEU A 156 1.70 -9.88 -6.23
C LEU A 156 1.27 -11.01 -7.17
N ILE A 157 1.57 -10.92 -8.46
CA ILE A 157 1.32 -12.03 -9.42
C ILE A 157 2.08 -13.27 -9.00
N ILE A 158 3.38 -13.14 -8.72
CA ILE A 158 4.21 -14.27 -8.27
C ILE A 158 3.68 -14.84 -6.96
N SER A 159 3.37 -13.99 -5.98
CA SER A 159 2.84 -14.42 -4.69
C SER A 159 1.47 -15.09 -4.81
N GLY A 160 0.59 -14.54 -5.64
CA GLY A 160 -0.73 -15.09 -5.94
C GLY A 160 -0.64 -16.44 -6.64
N ALA A 161 0.23 -16.57 -7.64
CA ALA A 161 0.45 -17.83 -8.36
C ALA A 161 1.00 -18.93 -7.44
N LEU A 162 1.98 -18.60 -6.58
CA LEU A 162 2.49 -19.52 -5.57
C LEU A 162 1.43 -19.92 -4.55
N GLY A 163 0.58 -18.98 -4.14
CA GLY A 163 -0.52 -19.23 -3.22
C GLY A 163 -1.58 -20.16 -3.82
N VAL A 164 -1.93 -19.99 -5.10
CA VAL A 164 -2.83 -20.90 -5.83
C VAL A 164 -2.21 -22.29 -5.92
N TYR A 165 -0.92 -22.38 -6.26
CA TYR A 165 -0.21 -23.66 -6.32
C TYR A 165 -0.26 -24.42 -4.99
N ARG A 166 0.07 -23.74 -3.87
CA ARG A 166 0.02 -24.33 -2.52
C ARG A 166 -1.40 -24.73 -2.09
N ALA A 167 -2.41 -23.94 -2.47
CA ALA A 167 -3.80 -24.26 -2.16
C ALA A 167 -4.30 -25.49 -2.92
N LEU A 168 -3.83 -25.71 -4.14
CA LEU A 168 -4.13 -26.90 -4.94
C LEU A 168 -3.41 -28.15 -4.41
N GLU A 169 -2.17 -28.01 -3.96
CA GLU A 169 -1.40 -29.08 -3.34
C GLU A 169 -2.02 -29.53 -2.02
N ALA A 170 -2.54 -28.60 -1.21
CA ALA A 170 -3.24 -28.91 0.03
C ALA A 170 -4.61 -29.59 -0.16
N ARG A 171 -5.09 -29.67 -1.41
CA ARG A 171 -6.33 -30.39 -1.77
C ARG A 171 -6.10 -31.89 -1.97
N ASN A 172 -4.89 -32.30 -2.38
CA ASN A 172 -4.53 -33.70 -2.63
C ASN A 172 -4.02 -34.37 -1.34
#